data_683880850ddbd90dbdcfc068f6e9d3ef
#
_entry.id   683880850ddbd90dbdcfc068f6e9d3ef
#
_cell.length_a   1.000
_cell.length_b   1.000
_cell.length_c   1.000
_cell.angle_alpha   90.00
_cell.angle_beta   90.00
_cell.angle_gamma   90.00
#
_symmetry.space_group_name_H-M   'P 1'
#
loop_
_entity.id
_entity.type
_entity.pdbx_description
1 polymer ?
#
loop_
_entity_poly.entity_id
_entity_poly.type
_entity_poly.pdbx_seq_one_letter_code
_entity_poly.pdbx_strand_id
1 'polypeptide(L)'
;MYIKSPYYFSDKNVHFKIDDNTYLYLERYDNNMDIGYNVTIENFENLKLRNKLFARQIIWNKESDSWKFKAWKKRTLKSEIEIIENGLEFDTTLLISPSDFDNKYGLGETMTMGELNDFIKLQKLRGSDEIKFYIIEKYIRYAQPFTVIILVILGVIIASRKSRQGTGYLIALGFSFAFIFIIMFVMTRAFAENGTLDPLVAVWLPNLIFSGLTYYLYRQ
;
A
#
# COMPACT_ATOMS: atom_id res chain seq x y z
N MET A 1 -20.82 0.14 -16.14
CA MET A 1 -20.77 -1.11 -15.35
C MET A 1 -19.34 -1.66 -15.49
N TYR A 2 -18.46 -1.33 -14.55
CA TYR A 2 -17.09 -1.82 -14.54
C TYR A 2 -17.08 -3.25 -14.03
N ILE A 3 -16.72 -4.20 -14.89
CA ILE A 3 -16.51 -5.60 -14.51
C ILE A 3 -15.14 -5.64 -13.80
N LYS A 4 -15.15 -5.72 -12.48
CA LYS A 4 -13.94 -6.07 -11.71
C LYS A 4 -13.55 -7.49 -12.11
N SER A 5 -12.43 -7.63 -12.81
CA SER A 5 -11.78 -8.93 -12.98
C SER A 5 -11.44 -9.48 -11.59
N PRO A 6 -11.84 -10.69 -11.21
CA PRO A 6 -11.39 -11.28 -9.97
C PRO A 6 -9.89 -11.59 -10.12
N TYR A 7 -9.04 -10.72 -9.60
CA TYR A 7 -7.63 -11.04 -9.43
C TYR A 7 -7.53 -12.09 -8.33
N TYR A 8 -7.10 -13.29 -8.68
CA TYR A 8 -6.74 -14.33 -7.72
C TYR A 8 -5.46 -13.91 -7.01
N PHE A 9 -5.59 -13.36 -5.82
CA PHE A 9 -4.45 -13.08 -4.96
C PHE A 9 -4.59 -13.91 -3.68
N SER A 10 -3.57 -14.71 -3.43
CA SER A 10 -3.37 -15.39 -2.15
C SER A 10 -2.20 -14.69 -1.47
N ASP A 11 -2.49 -13.76 -0.59
CA ASP A 11 -1.45 -13.14 0.25
C ASP A 11 -0.81 -14.19 1.14
N LYS A 12 0.54 -14.25 1.11
CA LYS A 12 1.33 -15.14 1.96
C LYS A 12 2.03 -14.33 3.04
N ASN A 13 2.10 -14.91 4.24
CA ASN A 13 2.82 -14.33 5.39
C ASN A 13 2.31 -12.93 5.77
N VAL A 14 1.01 -12.82 5.98
CA VAL A 14 0.34 -11.57 6.32
C VAL A 14 0.45 -11.29 7.81
N HIS A 15 0.98 -10.13 8.17
CA HIS A 15 1.10 -9.66 9.55
C HIS A 15 0.21 -8.45 9.78
N PHE A 16 -0.62 -8.50 10.82
CA PHE A 16 -1.46 -7.39 11.24
C PHE A 16 -1.27 -7.07 12.72
N LYS A 17 -1.20 -5.80 13.03
CA LYS A 17 -1.39 -5.32 14.39
C LYS A 17 -2.88 -5.01 14.58
N ILE A 18 -3.58 -5.81 15.40
CA ILE A 18 -5.01 -5.66 15.69
C ILE A 18 -5.22 -4.49 16.65
N ASP A 19 -4.43 -4.45 17.72
CA ASP A 19 -4.39 -3.38 18.71
C ASP A 19 -2.95 -3.20 19.24
N ASP A 20 -2.75 -2.31 20.22
CA ASP A 20 -1.39 -1.98 20.70
C ASP A 20 -0.59 -3.17 21.19
N ASN A 21 -1.25 -4.22 21.63
CA ASN A 21 -0.63 -5.38 22.24
C ASN A 21 -0.95 -6.70 21.54
N THR A 22 -1.76 -6.69 20.49
CA THR A 22 -2.24 -7.91 19.82
C THR A 22 -1.83 -7.92 18.35
N TYR A 23 -1.13 -8.97 17.96
CA TYR A 23 -0.64 -9.21 16.62
C TYR A 23 -1.30 -10.44 16.03
N LEU A 24 -1.72 -10.34 14.76
CA LEU A 24 -2.24 -11.43 13.96
C LEU A 24 -1.23 -11.79 12.89
N TYR A 25 -0.97 -13.06 12.73
CA TYR A 25 -0.24 -13.64 11.62
C TYR A 25 -1.11 -14.65 10.88
N LEU A 26 -1.08 -14.60 9.56
CA LEU A 26 -1.71 -15.55 8.65
C LEU A 26 -0.69 -16.05 7.65
N GLU A 27 -0.55 -17.35 7.50
CA GLU A 27 0.33 -17.91 6.48
C GLU A 27 -0.22 -17.64 5.07
N ARG A 28 -1.55 -17.74 4.90
CA ARG A 28 -2.24 -17.51 3.64
C ARG A 28 -3.68 -17.05 3.89
N TYR A 29 -4.13 -16.08 3.09
CA TYR A 29 -5.52 -15.67 3.03
C TYR A 29 -6.10 -15.86 1.62
N ASP A 30 -7.31 -16.43 1.53
CA ASP A 30 -8.05 -16.60 0.28
C ASP A 30 -9.22 -15.60 0.25
N ASN A 31 -9.08 -14.56 -0.58
CA ASN A 31 -10.05 -13.47 -0.69
C ASN A 31 -11.36 -13.87 -1.36
N ASN A 32 -11.40 -15.02 -2.08
CA ASN A 32 -12.64 -15.47 -2.72
C ASN A 32 -13.59 -16.18 -1.75
N MET A 33 -12.98 -16.89 -0.79
CA MET A 33 -13.72 -17.68 0.18
C MET A 33 -13.79 -17.01 1.57
N ASP A 34 -13.10 -15.88 1.75
CA ASP A 34 -12.90 -15.20 3.05
C ASP A 34 -12.35 -16.16 4.12
N ILE A 35 -11.30 -16.96 3.74
CA ILE A 35 -10.68 -17.96 4.60
C ILE A 35 -9.20 -17.66 4.83
N GLY A 36 -8.80 -17.55 6.09
CA GLY A 36 -7.41 -17.50 6.51
C GLY A 36 -6.90 -18.88 6.95
N TYR A 37 -5.65 -19.21 6.59
CA TYR A 37 -5.02 -20.48 6.92
C TYR A 37 -3.81 -20.26 7.84
N ASN A 38 -3.62 -21.19 8.79
CA ASN A 38 -2.52 -21.21 9.78
C ASN A 38 -2.39 -19.84 10.47
N VAL A 39 -3.43 -19.51 11.19
CA VAL A 39 -3.60 -18.23 11.87
C VAL A 39 -2.98 -18.29 13.25
N THR A 40 -2.21 -17.28 13.61
CA THR A 40 -1.67 -17.10 14.95
C THR A 40 -2.05 -15.71 15.45
N ILE A 41 -2.64 -15.64 16.63
CA ILE A 41 -2.89 -14.38 17.35
C ILE A 41 -2.03 -14.38 18.61
N GLU A 42 -1.21 -13.36 18.76
CA GLU A 42 -0.31 -13.18 19.88
C GLU A 42 -0.67 -11.91 20.63
N ASN A 43 -0.88 -12.04 21.93
CA ASN A 43 -1.15 -10.91 22.80
C ASN A 43 0.01 -10.75 23.80
N PHE A 44 0.56 -9.54 23.86
CA PHE A 44 1.67 -9.16 24.71
C PHE A 44 1.20 -8.28 25.86
N GLU A 45 1.76 -8.47 27.03
CA GLU A 45 1.57 -7.60 28.19
C GLU A 45 2.96 -7.24 28.72
N ASN A 46 3.30 -5.95 28.80
CA ASN A 46 4.63 -5.47 29.20
C ASN A 46 5.78 -6.12 28.40
N LEU A 47 5.64 -6.22 27.07
CA LEU A 47 6.60 -6.85 26.15
C LEU A 47 6.82 -8.36 26.38
N LYS A 48 5.98 -8.99 27.20
CA LYS A 48 5.99 -10.45 27.40
C LYS A 48 4.76 -11.08 26.76
N LEU A 49 4.96 -12.20 26.08
CA LEU A 49 3.86 -12.96 25.50
C LEU A 49 2.94 -13.46 26.62
N ARG A 50 1.67 -13.06 26.57
CA ARG A 50 0.64 -13.46 27.52
C ARG A 50 -0.21 -14.60 27.01
N ASN A 51 -0.69 -14.45 25.77
CA ASN A 51 -1.55 -15.44 25.13
C ASN A 51 -1.08 -15.66 23.70
N LYS A 52 -1.13 -16.92 23.26
CA LYS A 52 -0.94 -17.30 21.86
C LYS A 52 -2.09 -18.22 21.45
N LEU A 53 -2.88 -17.77 20.48
CA LEU A 53 -3.94 -18.54 19.85
C LEU A 53 -3.46 -18.98 18.47
N PHE A 54 -3.45 -20.27 18.22
CA PHE A 54 -3.23 -20.83 16.88
C PHE A 54 -4.53 -21.45 16.39
N ALA A 55 -4.86 -21.27 15.10
CA ALA A 55 -5.95 -21.95 14.45
C ALA A 55 -5.54 -22.39 13.05
N ARG A 56 -5.99 -23.57 12.64
CA ARG A 56 -5.68 -24.09 11.31
C ARG A 56 -6.40 -23.26 10.23
N GLN A 57 -7.61 -22.79 10.53
CA GLN A 57 -8.41 -21.95 9.63
C GLN A 57 -9.20 -20.92 10.42
N ILE A 58 -9.39 -19.74 9.81
CA ILE A 58 -10.43 -18.78 10.21
C ILE A 58 -11.33 -18.52 9.01
N ILE A 59 -12.62 -18.45 9.23
CA ILE A 59 -13.64 -18.25 8.19
C ILE A 59 -14.50 -17.07 8.60
N TRP A 60 -14.72 -16.14 7.68
CA TRP A 60 -15.62 -15.03 7.92
C TRP A 60 -17.08 -15.44 7.81
N ASN A 61 -17.85 -15.12 8.81
CA ASN A 61 -19.29 -15.30 8.80
C ASN A 61 -19.97 -13.95 8.52
N LYS A 62 -20.54 -13.80 7.30
CA LYS A 62 -21.19 -12.55 6.85
C LYS A 62 -22.49 -12.23 7.60
N GLU A 63 -23.17 -13.25 8.18
CA GLU A 63 -24.42 -13.05 8.90
C GLU A 63 -24.23 -12.49 10.31
N SER A 64 -23.12 -12.85 10.95
CA SER A 64 -22.83 -12.46 12.35
C SER A 64 -21.68 -11.45 12.47
N ASP A 65 -21.09 -10.99 11.36
CA ASP A 65 -19.90 -10.13 11.33
C ASP A 65 -18.80 -10.62 12.29
N SER A 66 -18.52 -11.94 12.24
CA SER A 66 -17.58 -12.59 13.16
C SER A 66 -16.69 -13.58 12.44
N TRP A 67 -15.55 -13.87 13.06
CA TRP A 67 -14.62 -14.89 12.60
C TRP A 67 -14.85 -16.20 13.30
N LYS A 68 -15.02 -17.28 12.53
CA LYS A 68 -15.09 -18.64 13.02
C LYS A 68 -13.71 -19.28 12.95
N PHE A 69 -13.18 -19.65 14.11
CA PHE A 69 -11.89 -20.35 14.24
C PHE A 69 -12.13 -21.85 14.20
N LYS A 70 -11.34 -22.57 13.39
CA LYS A 70 -11.40 -24.04 13.29
C LYS A 70 -10.08 -24.68 13.70
N ALA A 71 -10.19 -25.80 14.44
CA ALA A 71 -9.06 -26.57 14.96
C ALA A 71 -8.03 -25.64 15.67
N TRP A 72 -8.48 -25.03 16.75
CA TRP A 72 -7.73 -24.02 17.47
C TRP A 72 -7.02 -24.60 18.72
N LYS A 73 -5.93 -23.94 19.09
CA LYS A 73 -5.15 -24.19 20.30
C LYS A 73 -4.73 -22.85 20.90
N LYS A 74 -5.15 -22.60 22.14
CA LYS A 74 -4.79 -21.40 22.89
C LYS A 74 -3.83 -21.77 24.00
N ARG A 75 -2.76 -21.02 24.09
CA ARG A 75 -1.73 -21.12 25.11
C ARG A 75 -1.73 -19.82 25.93
N THR A 76 -1.97 -19.94 27.22
CA THR A 76 -1.96 -18.81 28.17
C THR A 76 -0.80 -18.99 29.12
N LEU A 77 0.09 -18.00 29.18
CA LEU A 77 1.25 -17.97 30.06
C LEU A 77 0.92 -17.14 31.32
N LYS A 78 0.82 -17.79 32.46
CA LYS A 78 0.63 -17.14 33.76
C LYS A 78 1.86 -17.43 34.65
N SER A 79 2.75 -16.42 34.75
CA SER A 79 3.98 -16.49 35.59
C SER A 79 4.81 -17.74 35.38
N GLU A 80 4.47 -18.84 36.05
CA GLU A 80 5.19 -20.14 35.99
C GLU A 80 4.30 -21.27 35.46
N ILE A 81 3.02 -21.01 35.19
CA ILE A 81 2.07 -22.03 34.76
C ILE A 81 1.64 -21.73 33.33
N GLU A 82 1.74 -22.76 32.49
CA GLU A 82 1.23 -22.75 31.13
C GLU A 82 -0.10 -23.50 31.07
N ILE A 83 -1.16 -22.81 30.60
CA ILE A 83 -2.48 -23.41 30.39
C ILE A 83 -2.67 -23.57 28.89
N ILE A 84 -2.98 -24.79 28.46
CA ILE A 84 -3.25 -25.11 27.06
C ILE A 84 -4.72 -25.53 26.95
N GLU A 85 -5.46 -24.81 26.12
CA GLU A 85 -6.84 -25.10 25.75
C GLU A 85 -6.88 -25.41 24.25
N ASN A 86 -7.75 -26.31 23.83
CA ASN A 86 -7.97 -26.61 22.42
C ASN A 86 -9.44 -26.92 22.17
N GLY A 87 -9.87 -26.75 20.91
CA GLY A 87 -11.24 -27.03 20.53
C GLY A 87 -11.39 -27.14 19.02
N LEU A 88 -12.58 -27.56 18.60
CA LEU A 88 -12.88 -27.74 17.19
C LEU A 88 -13.25 -26.42 16.53
N GLU A 89 -14.22 -25.70 17.11
CA GLU A 89 -14.72 -24.43 16.56
C GLU A 89 -15.08 -23.47 17.68
N PHE A 90 -14.89 -22.17 17.44
CA PHE A 90 -15.49 -21.08 18.21
C PHE A 90 -15.59 -19.83 17.36
N ASP A 91 -16.58 -18.97 17.64
CA ASP A 91 -16.80 -17.71 16.97
C ASP A 91 -16.31 -16.56 17.86
N THR A 92 -15.67 -15.58 17.26
CA THR A 92 -15.25 -14.35 17.94
C THR A 92 -15.24 -13.17 17.00
N THR A 93 -15.49 -11.99 17.54
CA THR A 93 -15.36 -10.73 16.80
C THR A 93 -13.90 -10.23 16.94
N LEU A 94 -13.29 -9.95 15.80
CA LEU A 94 -11.99 -9.26 15.74
C LEU A 94 -12.20 -7.87 15.13
N LEU A 95 -11.35 -6.93 15.47
CA LEU A 95 -11.31 -5.58 14.85
C LEU A 95 -10.76 -5.60 13.41
N ILE A 96 -10.87 -6.74 12.74
CA ILE A 96 -10.39 -7.00 11.38
C ILE A 96 -11.54 -7.61 10.59
N SER A 97 -11.78 -7.09 9.40
CA SER A 97 -12.76 -7.56 8.43
C SER A 97 -12.07 -8.15 7.18
N PRO A 98 -12.76 -8.93 6.33
CA PRO A 98 -12.23 -9.42 5.07
C PRO A 98 -11.65 -8.33 4.17
N SER A 99 -12.24 -7.13 4.17
CA SER A 99 -11.75 -5.99 3.40
C SER A 99 -10.35 -5.51 3.80
N ASP A 100 -9.89 -5.85 5.00
CA ASP A 100 -8.54 -5.53 5.45
C ASP A 100 -7.47 -6.43 4.78
N PHE A 101 -7.89 -7.57 4.22
CA PHE A 101 -7.06 -8.52 3.48
C PHE A 101 -7.18 -8.36 1.96
N ASP A 102 -8.08 -7.50 1.48
CA ASP A 102 -8.20 -7.19 0.06
C ASP A 102 -6.90 -6.58 -0.44
N ASN A 103 -6.52 -6.99 -1.65
CA ASN A 103 -5.26 -6.59 -2.27
C ASN A 103 -5.10 -5.07 -2.31
N LYS A 104 -4.16 -4.58 -1.54
CA LYS A 104 -3.92 -3.15 -1.27
C LYS A 104 -3.22 -2.43 -2.43
N TYR A 105 -2.66 -3.19 -3.39
CA TYR A 105 -2.09 -2.62 -4.62
C TYR A 105 -3.22 -2.08 -5.51
N GLY A 106 -3.24 -0.75 -5.67
CA GLY A 106 -4.28 -0.06 -6.43
C GLY A 106 -5.51 0.39 -5.62
N LEU A 107 -5.70 -0.08 -4.39
CA LEU A 107 -6.81 0.39 -3.55
C LEU A 107 -6.70 1.89 -3.29
N GLY A 108 -5.47 2.39 -3.04
CA GLY A 108 -5.20 3.81 -2.90
C GLY A 108 -5.64 4.63 -4.11
N GLU A 109 -5.49 4.09 -5.32
CA GLU A 109 -5.85 4.77 -6.58
C GLU A 109 -7.37 4.92 -6.75
N THR A 110 -8.16 4.02 -6.17
CA THR A 110 -9.64 4.04 -6.26
C THR A 110 -10.32 4.92 -5.21
N MET A 111 -9.62 5.27 -4.13
CA MET A 111 -10.14 6.09 -3.04
C MET A 111 -10.21 7.57 -3.43
N THR A 112 -11.21 8.27 -2.94
CA THR A 112 -11.20 9.75 -2.94
C THR A 112 -10.12 10.28 -2.00
N MET A 113 -9.77 11.57 -2.11
CA MET A 113 -8.72 12.16 -1.26
C MET A 113 -9.08 12.13 0.24
N GLY A 114 -10.38 12.27 0.57
CA GLY A 114 -10.87 12.16 1.94
C GLY A 114 -10.70 10.74 2.48
N GLU A 115 -11.21 9.75 1.75
CA GLU A 115 -11.09 8.33 2.09
C GLU A 115 -9.62 7.89 2.23
N LEU A 116 -8.74 8.33 1.32
CA LEU A 116 -7.32 8.03 1.38
C LEU A 116 -6.66 8.59 2.65
N ASN A 117 -7.01 9.83 3.04
CA ASN A 117 -6.49 10.43 4.27
C ASN A 117 -6.96 9.69 5.53
N ASP A 118 -8.23 9.30 5.58
CA ASP A 118 -8.77 8.58 6.73
C ASP A 118 -8.22 7.15 6.79
N PHE A 119 -8.03 6.53 5.64
CA PHE A 119 -7.36 5.22 5.52
C PHE A 119 -5.90 5.29 5.99
N ILE A 120 -5.13 6.31 5.59
CA ILE A 120 -3.76 6.54 6.07
C ILE A 120 -3.72 6.70 7.59
N LYS A 121 -4.67 7.45 8.18
CA LYS A 121 -4.76 7.59 9.65
C LYS A 121 -4.99 6.23 10.31
N LEU A 122 -5.94 5.44 9.78
CA LEU A 122 -6.26 4.12 10.30
C LEU A 122 -5.04 3.18 10.22
N GLN A 123 -4.36 3.13 9.07
CA GLN A 123 -3.16 2.30 8.88
C GLN A 123 -2.00 2.75 9.80
N LYS A 124 -1.90 4.05 10.08
CA LYS A 124 -0.92 4.57 11.02
C LYS A 124 -1.18 4.09 12.45
N LEU A 125 -2.45 4.07 12.88
CA LEU A 125 -2.84 3.53 14.19
C LEU A 125 -2.56 2.02 14.29
N ARG A 126 -2.73 1.29 13.19
CA ARG A 126 -2.47 -0.16 13.10
C ARG A 126 -0.97 -0.50 13.00
N GLY A 127 -0.09 0.48 12.81
CA GLY A 127 1.36 0.26 12.65
C GLY A 127 1.73 -0.52 11.39
N SER A 128 0.94 -0.41 10.32
CA SER A 128 1.17 -1.13 9.06
C SER A 128 2.39 -0.57 8.32
N ASP A 129 3.32 -1.43 7.91
CA ASP A 129 4.48 -1.04 7.09
C ASP A 129 4.09 -0.55 5.69
N GLU A 130 2.91 -0.93 5.22
CA GLU A 130 2.38 -0.57 3.91
C GLU A 130 1.88 0.87 3.80
N ILE A 131 1.80 1.60 4.91
CA ILE A 131 1.37 3.00 4.95
C ILE A 131 2.15 3.88 3.95
N LYS A 132 3.41 3.51 3.65
CA LYS A 132 4.28 4.23 2.71
C LYS A 132 3.67 4.32 1.32
N PHE A 133 3.07 3.23 0.81
CA PHE A 133 2.43 3.21 -0.51
C PHE A 133 1.28 4.22 -0.61
N TYR A 134 0.45 4.31 0.41
CA TYR A 134 -0.67 5.26 0.46
C TYR A 134 -0.22 6.70 0.62
N ILE A 135 0.87 6.93 1.37
CA ILE A 135 1.47 8.27 1.49
C ILE A 135 2.07 8.71 0.16
N ILE A 136 2.76 7.82 -0.56
CA ILE A 136 3.30 8.09 -1.89
C ILE A 136 2.16 8.44 -2.85
N GLU A 137 1.08 7.64 -2.88
CA GLU A 137 -0.08 7.88 -3.73
C GLU A 137 -0.72 9.25 -3.45
N LYS A 138 -0.85 9.63 -2.17
CA LYS A 138 -1.32 10.96 -1.76
C LYS A 138 -0.46 12.07 -2.35
N TYR A 139 0.86 11.97 -2.25
CA TYR A 139 1.77 12.99 -2.79
C TYR A 139 1.77 13.03 -4.32
N ILE A 140 1.63 11.86 -4.98
CA ILE A 140 1.49 11.78 -6.44
C ILE A 140 0.30 12.63 -6.91
N ARG A 141 -0.86 12.51 -6.27
CA ARG A 141 -2.07 13.27 -6.63
C ARG A 141 -1.88 14.78 -6.51
N TYR A 142 -1.11 15.23 -5.51
CA TYR A 142 -0.77 16.66 -5.39
C TYR A 142 0.24 17.11 -6.46
N ALA A 143 1.19 16.26 -6.83
CA ALA A 143 2.25 16.60 -7.76
C ALA A 143 1.80 16.52 -9.23
N GLN A 144 0.85 15.65 -9.58
CA GLN A 144 0.36 15.44 -10.96
C GLN A 144 -0.02 16.71 -11.71
N PRO A 145 -0.81 17.65 -11.17
CA PRO A 145 -1.15 18.89 -11.88
C PRO A 145 0.09 19.69 -12.26
N PHE A 146 1.07 19.78 -11.36
CA PHE A 146 2.33 20.48 -11.62
C PHE A 146 3.16 19.78 -12.69
N THR A 147 3.21 18.43 -12.64
CA THR A 147 3.88 17.61 -13.67
C THR A 147 3.35 17.94 -15.07
N VAL A 148 2.02 17.97 -15.23
CA VAL A 148 1.39 18.27 -16.52
C VAL A 148 1.77 19.67 -17.00
N ILE A 149 1.70 20.69 -16.14
CA ILE A 149 2.06 22.06 -16.47
C ILE A 149 3.52 22.16 -16.93
N ILE A 150 4.45 21.56 -16.16
CA ILE A 150 5.90 21.59 -16.47
C ILE A 150 6.18 20.94 -17.82
N LEU A 151 5.61 19.75 -18.07
CA LEU A 151 5.84 19.02 -19.32
C LEU A 151 5.19 19.71 -20.53
N VAL A 152 4.02 20.32 -20.37
CA VAL A 152 3.38 21.11 -21.44
C VAL A 152 4.23 22.34 -21.79
N ILE A 153 4.68 23.11 -20.80
CA ILE A 153 5.54 24.28 -21.04
C ILE A 153 6.86 23.84 -21.72
N LEU A 154 7.48 22.76 -21.25
CA LEU A 154 8.68 22.19 -21.85
C LEU A 154 8.42 21.83 -23.34
N GLY A 155 7.31 21.15 -23.62
CA GLY A 155 6.92 20.77 -24.99
C GLY A 155 6.73 22.00 -25.90
N VAL A 156 6.07 23.05 -25.40
CA VAL A 156 5.88 24.33 -26.14
C VAL A 156 7.22 24.98 -26.44
N ILE A 157 8.12 25.06 -25.45
CA ILE A 157 9.46 25.65 -25.64
C ILE A 157 10.24 24.88 -26.71
N ILE A 158 10.22 23.54 -26.69
CA ILE A 158 10.89 22.72 -27.70
C ILE A 158 10.27 22.94 -29.08
N ALA A 159 8.93 22.94 -29.19
CA ALA A 159 8.24 23.09 -30.46
C ALA A 159 8.40 24.47 -31.07
N SER A 160 8.59 25.53 -30.25
CA SER A 160 8.75 26.92 -30.72
C SER A 160 10.14 27.18 -31.33
N ARG A 161 11.12 26.32 -31.14
CA ARG A 161 12.49 26.50 -31.64
C ARG A 161 12.57 26.24 -33.14
N LYS A 162 13.22 27.14 -33.86
CA LYS A 162 13.55 26.91 -35.27
C LYS A 162 14.67 25.86 -35.37
N SER A 163 14.34 24.71 -35.94
CA SER A 163 15.32 23.65 -36.18
C SER A 163 15.67 23.53 -37.65
N ARG A 164 16.96 23.49 -37.96
CA ARG A 164 17.46 23.18 -39.31
C ARG A 164 17.26 21.72 -39.68
N GLN A 165 17.05 20.86 -38.69
CA GLN A 165 16.89 19.41 -38.84
C GLN A 165 15.44 18.99 -39.11
N GLY A 166 14.50 19.93 -39.17
CA GLY A 166 13.08 19.68 -39.46
C GLY A 166 12.25 19.35 -38.22
N THR A 167 10.93 19.27 -38.44
CA THR A 167 9.92 19.05 -37.39
C THR A 167 10.08 17.69 -36.68
N GLY A 168 10.51 16.66 -37.43
CA GLY A 168 10.71 15.31 -36.88
C GLY A 168 11.71 15.26 -35.73
N TYR A 169 12.79 16.06 -35.81
CA TYR A 169 13.77 16.17 -34.74
C TYR A 169 13.20 16.77 -33.45
N LEU A 170 12.35 17.81 -33.56
CA LEU A 170 11.73 18.44 -32.40
C LEU A 170 10.75 17.47 -31.70
N ILE A 171 10.01 16.70 -32.48
CA ILE A 171 9.11 15.65 -31.98
C ILE A 171 9.92 14.59 -31.23
N ALA A 172 10.99 14.07 -31.85
CA ALA A 172 11.84 13.07 -31.20
C ALA A 172 12.45 13.57 -29.89
N LEU A 173 12.89 14.84 -29.86
CA LEU A 173 13.43 15.48 -28.68
C LEU A 173 12.40 15.62 -27.56
N GLY A 174 11.16 16.01 -27.89
CA GLY A 174 10.05 16.07 -26.94
C GLY A 174 9.73 14.70 -26.33
N PHE A 175 9.66 13.65 -27.16
CA PHE A 175 9.49 12.26 -26.68
C PHE A 175 10.62 11.80 -25.78
N SER A 176 11.87 12.15 -26.11
CA SER A 176 13.03 11.80 -25.31
C SER A 176 12.95 12.40 -23.90
N PHE A 177 12.58 13.67 -23.79
CA PHE A 177 12.41 14.31 -22.47
C PHE A 177 11.25 13.69 -21.69
N ALA A 178 10.11 13.41 -22.33
CA ALA A 178 9.00 12.73 -21.67
C ALA A 178 9.40 11.34 -21.15
N PHE A 179 10.15 10.58 -21.96
CA PHE A 179 10.63 9.25 -21.58
C PHE A 179 11.60 9.30 -20.39
N ILE A 180 12.57 10.25 -20.41
CA ILE A 180 13.49 10.45 -19.29
C ILE A 180 12.73 10.84 -18.01
N PHE A 181 11.69 11.70 -18.13
CA PHE A 181 10.85 12.05 -16.99
C PHE A 181 10.16 10.83 -16.39
N ILE A 182 9.55 9.98 -17.24
CA ILE A 182 8.85 8.77 -16.79
C ILE A 182 9.80 7.81 -16.07
N ILE A 183 10.98 7.54 -16.66
CA ILE A 183 12.00 6.68 -16.03
C ILE A 183 12.38 7.24 -14.67
N MET A 184 12.70 8.53 -14.60
CA MET A 184 13.11 9.15 -13.35
C MET A 184 11.99 9.08 -12.30
N PHE A 185 10.74 9.32 -12.68
CA PHE A 185 9.59 9.23 -11.79
C PHE A 185 9.40 7.81 -11.25
N VAL A 186 9.46 6.79 -12.12
CA VAL A 186 9.35 5.37 -11.72
C VAL A 186 10.48 4.98 -10.78
N MET A 187 11.71 5.39 -11.06
CA MET A 187 12.87 5.10 -10.20
C MET A 187 12.73 5.76 -8.82
N THR A 188 12.40 7.05 -8.77
CA THR A 188 12.26 7.75 -7.47
C THR A 188 11.09 7.20 -6.66
N ARG A 189 9.98 6.81 -7.31
CA ARG A 189 8.88 6.10 -6.67
C ARG A 189 9.33 4.77 -6.06
N ALA A 190 10.06 3.95 -6.81
CA ALA A 190 10.57 2.67 -6.33
C ALA A 190 11.51 2.84 -5.12
N PHE A 191 12.36 3.87 -5.10
CA PHE A 191 13.20 4.18 -3.94
C PHE A 191 12.38 4.59 -2.70
N ALA A 192 11.27 5.30 -2.87
CA ALA A 192 10.38 5.64 -1.77
C ALA A 192 9.62 4.42 -1.24
N GLU A 193 9.14 3.54 -2.11
CA GLU A 193 8.47 2.29 -1.75
C GLU A 193 9.39 1.39 -0.93
N ASN A 194 10.67 1.31 -1.30
CA ASN A 194 11.70 0.58 -0.54
C ASN A 194 12.16 1.30 0.74
N GLY A 195 11.65 2.52 1.00
CA GLY A 195 12.01 3.28 2.20
C GLY A 195 13.38 3.95 2.17
N THR A 196 14.06 3.97 1.01
CA THR A 196 15.37 4.61 0.84
C THR A 196 15.24 6.13 0.73
N LEU A 197 14.14 6.62 0.16
CA LEU A 197 13.83 8.04 0.00
C LEU A 197 12.53 8.39 0.74
N ASP A 198 12.48 9.61 1.26
CA ASP A 198 11.23 10.16 1.78
C ASP A 198 10.19 10.28 0.65
N PRO A 199 8.93 9.85 0.86
CA PRO A 199 7.87 9.90 -0.15
C PRO A 199 7.65 11.27 -0.77
N LEU A 200 7.74 12.33 0.01
CA LEU A 200 7.58 13.70 -0.50
C LEU A 200 8.70 14.06 -1.46
N VAL A 201 9.95 13.80 -1.05
CA VAL A 201 11.13 14.09 -1.89
C VAL A 201 11.08 13.29 -3.17
N ALA A 202 10.77 12.00 -3.09
CA ALA A 202 10.73 11.11 -4.25
C ALA A 202 9.74 11.56 -5.33
N VAL A 203 8.57 12.02 -4.92
CA VAL A 203 7.52 12.46 -5.86
C VAL A 203 7.81 13.85 -6.46
N TRP A 204 8.41 14.76 -5.69
CA TRP A 204 8.67 16.12 -6.15
C TRP A 204 9.99 16.29 -6.88
N LEU A 205 10.99 15.42 -6.65
CA LEU A 205 12.32 15.51 -7.24
C LEU A 205 12.31 15.56 -8.78
N PRO A 206 11.58 14.71 -9.52
CA PRO A 206 11.46 14.81 -10.97
C PRO A 206 10.90 16.17 -11.43
N ASN A 207 9.87 16.65 -10.73
CA ASN A 207 9.22 17.93 -11.05
C ASN A 207 10.18 19.11 -10.86
N LEU A 208 10.98 19.12 -9.81
CA LEU A 208 11.96 20.16 -9.54
C LEU A 208 13.06 20.18 -10.60
N ILE A 209 13.61 19.01 -10.97
CA ILE A 209 14.66 18.91 -11.99
C ILE A 209 14.12 19.39 -13.35
N PHE A 210 12.94 18.92 -13.75
CA PHE A 210 12.35 19.32 -15.04
C PHE A 210 11.86 20.76 -15.06
N SER A 211 11.44 21.32 -13.94
CA SER A 211 11.15 22.74 -13.79
C SER A 211 12.40 23.60 -14.03
N GLY A 212 13.51 23.22 -13.41
CA GLY A 212 14.81 23.88 -13.65
C GLY A 212 15.28 23.79 -15.10
N LEU A 213 15.13 22.60 -15.72
CA LEU A 213 15.44 22.38 -17.12
C LEU A 213 14.55 23.24 -18.03
N THR A 214 13.26 23.28 -17.76
CA THR A 214 12.28 24.09 -18.51
C THR A 214 12.61 25.58 -18.43
N TYR A 215 12.95 26.07 -17.24
CA TYR A 215 13.40 27.45 -17.05
C TYR A 215 14.69 27.76 -17.79
N TYR A 216 15.68 26.86 -17.75
CA TYR A 216 16.93 27.01 -18.48
C TYR A 216 16.71 27.09 -19.99
N LEU A 217 15.88 26.20 -20.53
CA LEU A 217 15.56 26.20 -21.97
C LEU A 217 14.73 27.42 -22.40
N TYR A 218 13.89 27.96 -21.53
CA TYR A 218 13.14 29.17 -21.77
C TYR A 218 14.03 30.41 -21.92
N ARG A 219 15.11 30.46 -21.13
CA ARG A 219 16.05 31.59 -21.10
C ARG A 219 17.01 31.63 -22.31
N GLN A 220 17.19 30.51 -23.01
CA GLN A 220 18.00 30.40 -24.23
C GLN A 220 17.21 30.82 -25.48
#